data_b04e5ce97bcbd3c5595d1c0bef8fa127
#
_entry.id   b04e5ce97bcbd3c5595d1c0bef8fa127
#
_cell.length_a   1.000
_cell.length_b   1.000
_cell.length_c   1.000
_cell.angle_alpha   90.00
_cell.angle_beta   90.00
_cell.angle_gamma   90.00
#
_symmetry.space_group_name_H-M   'P 1'
#
loop_
_entity.id
_entity.type
_entity.pdbx_description
1 polymer ?
#
loop_
_entity_poly.entity_id
_entity_poly.type
_entity_poly.pdbx_seq_one_letter_code
_entity_poly.pdbx_strand_id
1 'polypeptide(L)'
;MSGETDGKSTILVVDDDDQVRSMMQALLGSLGYRTQIAEDGAEALEKVAASPPDLILMDATMPRMGGLEAVRRLKESEATRIIPIIMVTGLHDLEMKVHALEAGVDDFLPKPCERVELKARIASLLKVKASHDQSRRYQKDLEAEVEKRTRQLEDALRRQRTLSLEAIYRLSRVGEFRDEDTGAHLRRMSRYSAVVARCMGLAKRTIEAILYASPMHDVGKIGIPDQILLKPGKLEPHEMQIMRLHTTIGAQMLQGSAVDFLKLGEIIALTHHEKWDGTGYPRGLAGAKIPLAGCITAIADVFDALTTRRPYKEPFTVEKAFAIVREGREKHFHPEVVDAFFSITDEILRIRQDNGDEEESSLFRLTRMAGNPTSP
;
A
#
# COMPACT_ATOMS: atom_id res chain seq x y z
N MET A 1 -13.34 30.67 -20.15
CA MET A 1 -14.62 31.41 -20.00
C MET A 1 -15.08 31.16 -18.61
N SER A 2 -14.84 32.14 -17.77
CA SER A 2 -15.13 32.14 -16.32
C SER A 2 -16.62 32.26 -16.09
N GLY A 3 -17.21 31.24 -15.50
CA GLY A 3 -18.57 31.33 -14.95
C GLY A 3 -18.57 32.29 -13.76
N GLU A 4 -19.02 33.52 -13.97
CA GLU A 4 -19.46 34.44 -12.92
C GLU A 4 -20.63 33.76 -12.21
N THR A 5 -20.38 33.22 -11.03
CA THR A 5 -21.46 32.95 -10.06
C THR A 5 -21.99 34.30 -9.63
N ASP A 6 -23.23 34.59 -10.03
CA ASP A 6 -24.05 35.77 -9.63
C ASP A 6 -24.43 35.68 -8.13
N GLY A 7 -23.41 35.70 -7.27
CA GLY A 7 -23.50 35.60 -5.83
C GLY A 7 -22.98 36.88 -5.18
N LYS A 8 -23.82 37.93 -5.05
CA LYS A 8 -23.50 39.10 -4.24
C LYS A 8 -23.09 38.64 -2.85
N SER A 9 -21.88 39.02 -2.41
CA SER A 9 -21.38 38.69 -1.05
C SER A 9 -22.37 39.21 0.00
N THR A 10 -22.54 38.42 1.06
CA THR A 10 -23.44 38.71 2.16
C THR A 10 -22.68 39.33 3.34
N ILE A 11 -23.06 40.49 3.78
CA ILE A 11 -22.44 41.18 4.91
C ILE A 11 -23.43 41.23 6.07
N LEU A 12 -23.02 40.78 7.26
CA LEU A 12 -23.78 40.91 8.49
C LEU A 12 -23.41 42.24 9.13
N VAL A 13 -24.43 43.07 9.38
CA VAL A 13 -24.32 44.36 10.12
C VAL A 13 -24.87 44.17 11.51
N VAL A 14 -24.03 44.42 12.50
CA VAL A 14 -24.36 44.26 13.93
C VAL A 14 -24.19 45.61 14.63
N ASP A 15 -25.26 46.20 15.06
CA ASP A 15 -25.31 47.50 15.74
C ASP A 15 -26.62 47.56 16.53
N ASP A 16 -26.67 48.16 17.72
CA ASP A 16 -27.88 48.25 18.53
C ASP A 16 -28.82 49.35 18.08
N ASP A 17 -28.34 50.37 17.33
CA ASP A 17 -29.14 51.45 16.78
C ASP A 17 -29.79 51.03 15.44
N ASP A 18 -31.12 50.98 15.42
CA ASP A 18 -31.92 50.63 14.24
C ASP A 18 -31.73 51.59 13.07
N GLN A 19 -31.49 52.88 13.34
CA GLN A 19 -31.20 53.87 12.31
C GLN A 19 -29.86 53.61 11.64
N VAL A 20 -28.83 53.25 12.42
CA VAL A 20 -27.50 52.88 11.91
C VAL A 20 -27.61 51.60 11.08
N ARG A 21 -28.33 50.56 11.55
CA ARG A 21 -28.54 49.31 10.78
C ARG A 21 -29.21 49.62 9.43
N SER A 22 -30.28 50.42 9.44
CA SER A 22 -31.03 50.77 8.23
C SER A 22 -30.16 51.57 7.24
N MET A 23 -29.37 52.52 7.74
CA MET A 23 -28.46 53.32 6.93
C MET A 23 -27.37 52.44 6.32
N MET A 24 -26.74 51.56 7.10
CA MET A 24 -25.72 50.65 6.60
C MET A 24 -26.28 49.65 5.58
N GLN A 25 -27.48 49.13 5.79
CA GLN A 25 -28.16 48.26 4.84
C GLN A 25 -28.40 48.96 3.50
N ALA A 26 -28.88 50.20 3.50
CA ALA A 26 -29.07 50.99 2.29
C ALA A 26 -27.73 51.27 1.57
N LEU A 27 -26.68 51.61 2.33
CA LEU A 27 -25.35 51.89 1.81
C LEU A 27 -24.74 50.68 1.16
N LEU A 28 -24.71 49.51 1.85
CA LEU A 28 -24.20 48.25 1.34
C LEU A 28 -24.99 47.74 0.15
N GLY A 29 -26.32 47.86 0.18
CA GLY A 29 -27.20 47.57 -0.96
C GLY A 29 -26.84 48.37 -2.19
N SER A 30 -26.53 49.68 -2.03
CA SER A 30 -26.08 50.57 -3.12
C SER A 30 -24.69 50.17 -3.68
N LEU A 31 -23.88 49.47 -2.89
CA LEU A 31 -22.57 48.93 -3.28
C LEU A 31 -22.69 47.53 -3.89
N GLY A 32 -23.86 46.95 -3.93
CA GLY A 32 -24.13 45.67 -4.55
C GLY A 32 -24.02 44.45 -3.63
N TYR A 33 -23.90 44.63 -2.30
CA TYR A 33 -23.85 43.56 -1.32
C TYR A 33 -25.25 43.16 -0.84
N ARG A 34 -25.42 41.89 -0.44
CA ARG A 34 -26.56 41.43 0.35
C ARG A 34 -26.27 41.68 1.82
N THR A 35 -27.30 42.01 2.60
CA THR A 35 -27.15 42.33 4.02
C THR A 35 -28.01 41.42 4.89
N GLN A 36 -27.44 41.00 6.00
CA GLN A 36 -28.13 40.50 7.19
C GLN A 36 -27.95 41.57 8.28
N ILE A 37 -28.84 41.64 9.21
CA ILE A 37 -28.76 42.60 10.33
C ILE A 37 -28.90 41.85 11.65
N ALA A 38 -28.22 42.29 12.70
CA ALA A 38 -28.38 41.83 14.08
C ALA A 38 -28.31 43.01 15.03
N GLU A 39 -29.04 42.95 16.13
CA GLU A 39 -29.12 44.05 17.11
C GLU A 39 -28.07 43.98 18.21
N ASP A 40 -27.41 42.82 18.37
CA ASP A 40 -26.30 42.61 19.32
C ASP A 40 -25.44 41.42 18.96
N GLY A 41 -24.40 41.14 19.79
CA GLY A 41 -23.49 40.04 19.57
C GLY A 41 -24.12 38.65 19.71
N ALA A 42 -25.15 38.49 20.53
CA ALA A 42 -25.84 37.21 20.71
C ALA A 42 -26.62 36.80 19.46
N GLU A 43 -27.44 37.73 18.95
CA GLU A 43 -28.17 37.53 17.68
C GLU A 43 -27.19 37.35 16.49
N ALA A 44 -26.06 38.07 16.52
CA ALA A 44 -25.02 37.88 15.50
C ALA A 44 -24.48 36.45 15.47
N LEU A 45 -24.19 35.86 16.62
CA LEU A 45 -23.72 34.45 16.71
C LEU A 45 -24.78 33.47 16.19
N GLU A 46 -26.04 33.65 16.53
CA GLU A 46 -27.15 32.81 16.04
C GLU A 46 -27.29 32.89 14.50
N LYS A 47 -27.21 34.07 13.94
CA LYS A 47 -27.31 34.29 12.48
C LYS A 47 -26.12 33.72 11.74
N VAL A 48 -24.90 33.87 12.28
CA VAL A 48 -23.69 33.29 11.71
C VAL A 48 -23.77 31.77 11.74
N ALA A 49 -24.28 31.16 12.79
CA ALA A 49 -24.48 29.73 12.88
C ALA A 49 -25.51 29.19 11.87
N ALA A 50 -26.61 29.93 11.66
CA ALA A 50 -27.66 29.53 10.73
C ALA A 50 -27.29 29.77 9.25
N SER A 51 -26.62 30.90 8.96
CA SER A 51 -26.23 31.30 7.59
C SER A 51 -24.96 32.16 7.64
N PRO A 52 -23.77 31.56 7.52
CA PRO A 52 -22.50 32.28 7.63
C PRO A 52 -22.37 33.39 6.57
N PRO A 53 -22.11 34.66 7.00
CA PRO A 53 -21.87 35.75 6.07
C PRO A 53 -20.44 35.71 5.49
N ASP A 54 -20.22 36.53 4.46
CA ASP A 54 -18.89 36.70 3.88
C ASP A 54 -18.00 37.69 4.64
N LEU A 55 -18.64 38.62 5.39
CA LEU A 55 -17.97 39.62 6.22
C LEU A 55 -18.94 40.09 7.30
N ILE A 56 -18.43 40.51 8.45
CA ILE A 56 -19.21 41.09 9.56
C ILE A 56 -18.74 42.52 9.79
N LEU A 57 -19.69 43.47 9.83
CA LEU A 57 -19.49 44.79 10.38
C LEU A 57 -20.07 44.79 11.80
N MET A 58 -19.22 44.97 12.81
CA MET A 58 -19.57 44.80 14.21
C MET A 58 -19.39 46.10 14.96
N ASP A 59 -20.44 46.60 15.58
CA ASP A 59 -20.27 47.71 16.52
C ASP A 59 -19.50 47.25 17.78
N ALA A 60 -18.69 48.13 18.33
CA ALA A 60 -17.89 47.84 19.51
C ALA A 60 -18.72 47.74 20.79
N THR A 61 -19.72 48.62 20.91
CA THR A 61 -20.50 48.83 22.16
C THR A 61 -21.97 48.57 21.91
N MET A 62 -22.46 47.46 22.44
CA MET A 62 -23.86 47.04 22.33
C MET A 62 -24.37 46.47 23.67
N PRO A 63 -25.68 46.50 23.94
CA PRO A 63 -26.28 45.88 25.11
C PRO A 63 -26.21 44.33 25.02
N ARG A 64 -26.45 43.65 26.14
CA ARG A 64 -26.44 42.17 26.29
C ARG A 64 -25.06 41.55 26.00
N MET A 65 -24.67 41.48 24.75
CA MET A 65 -23.33 40.98 24.34
C MET A 65 -22.65 42.05 23.47
N GLY A 66 -21.54 42.58 23.96
CA GLY A 66 -20.72 43.57 23.24
C GLY A 66 -19.97 42.97 22.07
N GLY A 67 -19.57 43.84 21.13
CA GLY A 67 -18.87 43.40 19.90
C GLY A 67 -17.60 42.64 20.17
N LEU A 68 -16.79 43.03 21.13
CA LEU A 68 -15.53 42.37 21.46
C LEU A 68 -15.71 40.93 21.95
N GLU A 69 -16.74 40.67 22.76
CA GLU A 69 -17.07 39.32 23.21
C GLU A 69 -17.58 38.45 22.06
N ALA A 70 -18.44 39.01 21.21
CA ALA A 70 -18.92 38.31 20.03
C ALA A 70 -17.77 37.91 19.07
N VAL A 71 -16.82 38.84 18.85
CA VAL A 71 -15.61 38.54 18.03
C VAL A 71 -14.81 37.39 18.61
N ARG A 72 -14.50 37.36 19.91
CA ARG A 72 -13.79 36.28 20.54
C ARG A 72 -14.44 34.91 20.28
N ARG A 73 -15.75 34.81 20.52
CA ARG A 73 -16.51 33.55 20.29
C ARG A 73 -16.51 33.13 18.81
N LEU A 74 -16.60 34.08 17.89
CA LEU A 74 -16.54 33.82 16.45
C LEU A 74 -15.14 33.31 16.03
N LYS A 75 -14.08 33.87 16.60
CA LYS A 75 -12.71 33.53 16.26
C LYS A 75 -12.18 32.25 16.96
N GLU A 76 -12.79 31.84 18.07
CA GLU A 76 -12.52 30.56 18.74
C GLU A 76 -13.03 29.36 17.93
N SER A 77 -14.12 29.51 17.19
CA SER A 77 -14.68 28.42 16.38
C SER A 77 -13.95 28.24 15.04
N GLU A 78 -13.52 27.04 14.75
CA GLU A 78 -12.87 26.71 13.46
C GLU A 78 -13.76 27.00 12.24
N ALA A 79 -15.06 26.88 12.40
CA ALA A 79 -16.03 27.11 11.33
C ALA A 79 -16.22 28.60 10.99
N THR A 80 -16.04 29.51 11.97
CA THR A 80 -16.36 30.94 11.84
C THR A 80 -15.15 31.86 11.92
N ARG A 81 -14.01 31.39 12.46
CA ARG A 81 -12.77 32.19 12.63
C ARG A 81 -12.26 32.84 11.34
N ILE A 82 -12.63 32.26 10.20
CA ILE A 82 -12.19 32.72 8.88
C ILE A 82 -13.04 33.89 8.35
N ILE A 83 -14.21 34.13 8.93
CA ILE A 83 -15.08 35.24 8.54
C ILE A 83 -14.40 36.54 8.95
N PRO A 84 -14.08 37.44 8.02
CA PRO A 84 -13.46 38.71 8.36
C PRO A 84 -14.44 39.59 9.11
N ILE A 85 -13.94 40.31 10.13
CA ILE A 85 -14.71 41.20 10.99
C ILE A 85 -14.10 42.59 10.97
N ILE A 86 -14.87 43.57 10.56
CA ILE A 86 -14.55 44.99 10.67
C ILE A 86 -15.28 45.56 11.90
N MET A 87 -14.52 46.04 12.85
CA MET A 87 -15.14 46.72 14.00
C MET A 87 -15.42 48.18 13.66
N VAL A 88 -16.68 48.56 13.77
CA VAL A 88 -17.14 49.96 13.57
C VAL A 88 -17.16 50.68 14.93
N THR A 89 -16.37 51.74 15.08
CA THR A 89 -16.18 52.34 16.41
C THR A 89 -15.98 53.86 16.33
N GLY A 90 -16.54 54.57 17.30
CA GLY A 90 -16.27 56.01 17.54
C GLY A 90 -15.07 56.24 18.46
N LEU A 91 -14.43 55.22 18.97
CA LEU A 91 -13.38 55.30 19.99
C LEU A 91 -12.01 55.62 19.40
N HIS A 92 -11.40 56.67 19.95
CA HIS A 92 -10.01 57.04 19.68
C HIS A 92 -9.03 56.35 20.68
N ASP A 93 -9.52 55.44 21.52
CA ASP A 93 -8.72 54.80 22.56
C ASP A 93 -7.81 53.70 21.96
N LEU A 94 -6.52 53.86 22.10
CA LEU A 94 -5.50 52.95 21.58
C LEU A 94 -5.55 51.61 22.29
N GLU A 95 -5.79 51.55 23.60
CA GLU A 95 -5.84 50.30 24.37
C GLU A 95 -7.00 49.41 23.92
N MET A 96 -8.17 50.01 23.67
CA MET A 96 -9.33 49.28 23.16
C MET A 96 -9.06 48.66 21.76
N LYS A 97 -8.33 49.37 20.89
CA LYS A 97 -7.94 48.82 19.56
C LYS A 97 -6.96 47.65 19.68
N VAL A 98 -6.02 47.72 20.63
CA VAL A 98 -5.10 46.62 20.88
C VAL A 98 -5.88 45.39 21.35
N HIS A 99 -6.77 45.50 22.32
CA HIS A 99 -7.58 44.39 22.81
C HIS A 99 -8.50 43.80 21.71
N ALA A 100 -8.99 44.63 20.80
CA ALA A 100 -9.79 44.13 19.69
C ALA A 100 -9.00 43.39 18.65
N LEU A 101 -7.76 43.79 18.35
CA LEU A 101 -6.82 43.03 17.50
C LEU A 101 -6.45 41.69 18.14
N GLU A 102 -6.17 41.68 19.44
CA GLU A 102 -5.92 40.45 20.18
C GLU A 102 -7.11 39.48 20.19
N ALA A 103 -8.33 40.03 20.17
CA ALA A 103 -9.57 39.26 20.02
C ALA A 103 -9.79 38.72 18.61
N GLY A 104 -9.02 39.17 17.61
CA GLY A 104 -9.06 38.69 16.24
C GLY A 104 -9.88 39.57 15.28
N VAL A 105 -10.12 40.88 15.60
CA VAL A 105 -10.68 41.85 14.65
C VAL A 105 -9.71 42.03 13.49
N ASP A 106 -10.21 41.97 12.26
CA ASP A 106 -9.38 42.04 11.06
C ASP A 106 -9.13 43.47 10.59
N ASP A 107 -10.07 44.41 10.87
CA ASP A 107 -9.93 45.84 10.53
C ASP A 107 -10.87 46.71 11.38
N PHE A 108 -10.67 48.02 11.33
CA PHE A 108 -11.46 49.05 12.03
C PHE A 108 -12.02 50.07 11.07
N LEU A 109 -13.21 50.58 11.38
CA LEU A 109 -13.85 51.66 10.63
C LEU A 109 -14.38 52.72 11.62
N PRO A 110 -13.94 54.00 11.50
CA PRO A 110 -14.41 55.04 12.39
C PRO A 110 -15.85 55.43 12.06
N LYS A 111 -16.64 55.82 13.10
CA LYS A 111 -17.93 56.50 12.95
C LYS A 111 -17.66 58.02 12.95
N PRO A 112 -18.24 58.78 11.97
CA PRO A 112 -19.08 58.39 10.87
C PRO A 112 -18.31 57.71 9.73
N CYS A 113 -18.87 56.64 9.15
CA CYS A 113 -18.22 55.84 8.11
C CYS A 113 -18.29 56.53 6.74
N GLU A 114 -17.15 56.78 6.14
CA GLU A 114 -17.11 57.27 4.76
C GLU A 114 -17.35 56.11 3.76
N ARG A 115 -18.22 56.37 2.76
CA ARG A 115 -18.60 55.39 1.74
C ARG A 115 -17.39 54.80 1.01
N VAL A 116 -16.38 55.63 0.69
CA VAL A 116 -15.17 55.20 -0.06
C VAL A 116 -14.31 54.28 0.77
N GLU A 117 -14.11 54.62 2.06
CA GLU A 117 -13.32 53.83 3.00
C GLU A 117 -14.00 52.50 3.29
N LEU A 118 -15.30 52.48 3.60
CA LEU A 118 -16.07 51.25 3.82
C LEU A 118 -15.95 50.30 2.62
N LYS A 119 -16.16 50.81 1.39
CA LYS A 119 -16.03 49.99 0.17
C LYS A 119 -14.65 49.40 0.02
N ALA A 120 -13.59 50.17 0.23
CA ALA A 120 -12.22 49.73 0.06
C ALA A 120 -11.85 48.59 1.05
N ARG A 121 -12.21 48.76 2.34
CA ARG A 121 -11.93 47.78 3.40
C ARG A 121 -12.70 46.47 3.18
N ILE A 122 -13.99 46.56 2.88
CA ILE A 122 -14.79 45.37 2.55
C ILE A 122 -14.19 44.62 1.34
N ALA A 123 -13.90 45.33 0.26
CA ALA A 123 -13.35 44.70 -0.93
C ALA A 123 -12.00 43.99 -0.66
N SER A 124 -11.13 44.62 0.16
CA SER A 124 -9.86 44.04 0.55
C SER A 124 -10.03 42.75 1.34
N LEU A 125 -10.86 42.74 2.38
CA LEU A 125 -11.09 41.59 3.24
C LEU A 125 -11.82 40.44 2.53
N LEU A 126 -12.81 40.76 1.70
CA LEU A 126 -13.49 39.75 0.86
C LEU A 126 -12.55 39.10 -0.12
N LYS A 127 -11.57 39.83 -0.69
CA LYS A 127 -10.54 39.24 -1.56
C LYS A 127 -9.66 38.27 -0.79
N VAL A 128 -9.22 38.61 0.42
CA VAL A 128 -8.44 37.70 1.28
C VAL A 128 -9.22 36.44 1.62
N LYS A 129 -10.50 36.59 2.04
CA LYS A 129 -11.39 35.46 2.32
C LYS A 129 -11.57 34.56 1.09
N ALA A 130 -11.84 35.13 -0.08
CA ALA A 130 -12.00 34.36 -1.32
C ALA A 130 -10.72 33.55 -1.68
N SER A 131 -9.56 34.18 -1.51
CA SER A 131 -8.27 33.47 -1.74
C SER A 131 -8.08 32.30 -0.77
N HIS A 132 -8.41 32.52 0.50
CA HIS A 132 -8.33 31.46 1.52
C HIS A 132 -9.33 30.32 1.23
N ASP A 133 -10.57 30.64 0.89
CA ASP A 133 -11.59 29.64 0.56
C ASP A 133 -11.22 28.85 -0.69
N GLN A 134 -10.63 29.49 -1.68
CA GLN A 134 -10.10 28.84 -2.88
C GLN A 134 -8.94 27.88 -2.52
N SER A 135 -7.98 28.33 -1.71
CA SER A 135 -6.86 27.51 -1.26
C SER A 135 -7.34 26.25 -0.52
N ARG A 136 -8.32 26.41 0.38
CA ARG A 136 -8.90 25.30 1.14
C ARG A 136 -9.65 24.28 0.25
N ARG A 137 -10.35 24.76 -0.78
CA ARG A 137 -10.98 23.88 -1.78
C ARG A 137 -9.91 23.09 -2.55
N TYR A 138 -8.89 23.81 -3.02
CA TYR A 138 -7.80 23.18 -3.78
C TYR A 138 -7.06 22.12 -2.97
N GLN A 139 -6.83 22.39 -1.69
CA GLN A 139 -6.21 21.41 -0.79
C GLN A 139 -7.05 20.13 -0.66
N LYS A 140 -8.36 20.26 -0.46
CA LYS A 140 -9.28 19.11 -0.36
C LYS A 140 -9.31 18.29 -1.66
N ASP A 141 -9.35 18.96 -2.80
CA ASP A 141 -9.36 18.30 -4.10
C ASP A 141 -8.03 17.54 -4.35
N LEU A 142 -6.91 18.16 -3.93
CA LEU A 142 -5.60 17.53 -4.03
C LEU A 142 -5.47 16.30 -3.11
N GLU A 143 -5.94 16.41 -1.88
CA GLU A 143 -5.96 15.27 -0.93
C GLU A 143 -6.78 14.09 -1.49
N ALA A 144 -7.95 14.37 -2.07
CA ALA A 144 -8.78 13.34 -2.72
C ALA A 144 -8.09 12.69 -3.94
N GLU A 145 -7.42 13.50 -4.78
CA GLU A 145 -6.69 12.98 -5.95
C GLU A 145 -5.46 12.16 -5.52
N VAL A 146 -4.73 12.59 -4.48
CA VAL A 146 -3.59 11.83 -3.92
C VAL A 146 -4.08 10.47 -3.40
N GLU A 147 -5.17 10.42 -2.64
CA GLU A 147 -5.73 9.16 -2.14
C GLU A 147 -6.13 8.23 -3.29
N LYS A 148 -6.81 8.77 -4.30
CA LYS A 148 -7.20 8.02 -5.50
C LYS A 148 -5.98 7.45 -6.24
N ARG A 149 -4.94 8.27 -6.46
CA ARG A 149 -3.70 7.83 -7.14
C ARG A 149 -2.95 6.78 -6.34
N THR A 150 -2.90 6.92 -5.03
CA THR A 150 -2.26 5.94 -4.14
C THR A 150 -2.93 4.58 -4.27
N ARG A 151 -4.27 4.52 -4.21
CA ARG A 151 -5.02 3.27 -4.41
C ARG A 151 -4.78 2.65 -5.79
N GLN A 152 -4.79 3.47 -6.85
CA GLN A 152 -4.53 2.99 -8.21
C GLN A 152 -3.13 2.40 -8.35
N LEU A 153 -2.11 3.03 -7.73
CA LEU A 153 -0.74 2.54 -7.73
C LEU A 153 -0.59 1.21 -6.98
N GLU A 154 -1.21 1.10 -5.81
CA GLU A 154 -1.22 -0.14 -5.02
C GLU A 154 -1.85 -1.30 -5.80
N ASP A 155 -2.98 -1.06 -6.45
CA ASP A 155 -3.65 -2.06 -7.29
C ASP A 155 -2.80 -2.47 -8.51
N ALA A 156 -2.15 -1.50 -9.16
CA ALA A 156 -1.26 -1.77 -10.29
C ALA A 156 -0.04 -2.60 -9.87
N LEU A 157 0.59 -2.25 -8.73
CA LEU A 157 1.70 -3.02 -8.17
C LEU A 157 1.29 -4.44 -7.79
N ARG A 158 0.10 -4.60 -7.19
CA ARG A 158 -0.43 -5.93 -6.85
C ARG A 158 -0.63 -6.79 -8.10
N ARG A 159 -1.24 -6.22 -9.15
CA ARG A 159 -1.43 -6.92 -10.44
C ARG A 159 -0.09 -7.30 -11.08
N GLN A 160 0.87 -6.38 -11.11
CA GLN A 160 2.19 -6.64 -11.66
C GLN A 160 2.89 -7.81 -10.94
N ARG A 161 2.83 -7.84 -9.58
CA ARG A 161 3.38 -8.94 -8.78
C ARG A 161 2.74 -10.28 -9.14
N THR A 162 1.41 -10.32 -9.23
CA THR A 162 0.68 -11.54 -9.59
C THR A 162 1.08 -12.04 -10.98
N LEU A 163 1.13 -11.15 -11.97
CA LEU A 163 1.53 -11.50 -13.34
C LEU A 163 2.98 -11.99 -13.41
N SER A 164 3.88 -11.35 -12.67
CA SER A 164 5.29 -11.77 -12.60
C SER A 164 5.45 -13.18 -12.02
N LEU A 165 4.76 -13.47 -10.91
CA LEU A 165 4.73 -14.82 -10.32
C LEU A 165 4.16 -15.85 -11.29
N GLU A 166 3.04 -15.55 -11.91
CA GLU A 166 2.41 -16.47 -12.87
C GLU A 166 3.34 -16.76 -14.05
N ALA A 167 4.01 -15.74 -14.58
CA ALA A 167 4.99 -15.91 -15.66
C ALA A 167 6.16 -16.81 -15.22
N ILE A 168 6.70 -16.61 -14.01
CA ILE A 168 7.77 -17.43 -13.45
C ILE A 168 7.31 -18.89 -13.29
N TYR A 169 6.13 -19.13 -12.71
CA TYR A 169 5.61 -20.50 -12.58
C TYR A 169 5.40 -21.18 -13.93
N ARG A 170 4.86 -20.47 -14.93
CA ARG A 170 4.67 -21.04 -16.27
C ARG A 170 6.00 -21.38 -16.94
N LEU A 171 7.01 -20.51 -16.82
CA LEU A 171 8.33 -20.75 -17.39
C LEU A 171 9.08 -21.88 -16.63
N SER A 172 9.02 -21.91 -15.31
CA SER A 172 9.60 -23.01 -14.52
C SER A 172 8.92 -24.35 -14.84
N ARG A 173 7.59 -24.38 -15.04
CA ARG A 173 6.88 -25.58 -15.53
C ARG A 173 7.37 -26.07 -16.89
N VAL A 174 7.76 -25.18 -17.79
CA VAL A 174 8.33 -25.62 -19.08
C VAL A 174 9.60 -26.43 -18.87
N GLY A 175 10.43 -26.04 -17.88
CA GLY A 175 11.61 -26.83 -17.48
C GLY A 175 11.25 -28.18 -16.88
N GLU A 176 10.19 -28.25 -16.10
CA GLU A 176 9.70 -29.46 -15.40
C GLU A 176 8.67 -30.27 -16.22
N PHE A 177 8.17 -29.74 -17.36
CA PHE A 177 7.17 -30.42 -18.19
C PHE A 177 7.62 -31.80 -18.66
N ARG A 178 8.92 -32.01 -18.73
CA ARG A 178 9.56 -33.31 -19.07
C ARG A 178 9.77 -34.21 -17.84
N ASP A 179 9.70 -33.64 -16.63
CA ASP A 179 9.73 -34.35 -15.36
C ASP A 179 8.29 -34.45 -14.79
N GLU A 180 8.03 -35.43 -13.96
CA GLU A 180 6.67 -35.72 -13.46
C GLU A 180 6.21 -34.79 -12.34
N ASP A 181 6.98 -33.76 -12.02
CA ASP A 181 6.63 -32.78 -10.99
C ASP A 181 5.57 -31.78 -11.52
N THR A 182 4.58 -31.50 -10.69
CA THR A 182 3.38 -30.75 -11.06
C THR A 182 3.55 -29.25 -10.75
N GLY A 183 2.83 -28.37 -11.48
CA GLY A 183 2.85 -26.93 -11.19
C GLY A 183 2.32 -26.59 -9.79
N ALA A 184 1.59 -27.49 -9.14
CA ALA A 184 1.18 -27.37 -7.76
C ALA A 184 2.38 -27.49 -6.80
N HIS A 185 3.37 -28.35 -7.12
CA HIS A 185 4.63 -28.47 -6.39
C HIS A 185 5.35 -27.11 -6.32
N LEU A 186 5.59 -26.46 -7.46
CA LEU A 186 6.28 -25.17 -7.51
C LEU A 186 5.58 -24.10 -6.63
N ARG A 187 4.25 -24.07 -6.66
CA ARG A 187 3.48 -23.13 -5.84
C ARG A 187 3.62 -23.41 -4.35
N ARG A 188 3.51 -24.67 -3.93
CA ARG A 188 3.65 -25.06 -2.52
C ARG A 188 5.04 -24.78 -2.02
N MET A 189 6.06 -25.26 -2.76
CA MET A 189 7.46 -25.13 -2.40
C MET A 189 7.88 -23.66 -2.27
N SER A 190 7.47 -22.78 -3.19
CA SER A 190 7.78 -21.35 -3.09
C SER A 190 7.13 -20.69 -1.88
N ARG A 191 5.87 -21.08 -1.54
CA ARG A 191 5.19 -20.59 -0.35
C ARG A 191 5.82 -21.10 0.94
N TYR A 192 6.19 -22.38 1.00
CA TYR A 192 6.94 -22.92 2.15
C TYR A 192 8.24 -22.16 2.37
N SER A 193 9.01 -21.93 1.30
CA SER A 193 10.26 -21.17 1.36
C SER A 193 10.05 -19.76 1.90
N ALA A 194 9.01 -19.05 1.44
CA ALA A 194 8.71 -17.71 1.88
C ALA A 194 8.26 -17.62 3.35
N VAL A 195 7.44 -18.56 3.83
CA VAL A 195 6.99 -18.55 5.23
C VAL A 195 8.11 -18.94 6.19
N VAL A 196 8.99 -19.88 5.81
CA VAL A 196 10.21 -20.19 6.57
C VAL A 196 11.13 -18.98 6.64
N ALA A 197 11.39 -18.30 5.51
CA ALA A 197 12.20 -17.09 5.47
C ALA A 197 11.62 -15.98 6.36
N ARG A 198 10.30 -15.83 6.39
CA ARG A 198 9.61 -14.88 7.27
C ARG A 198 9.76 -15.25 8.75
N CYS A 199 9.61 -16.53 9.09
CA CYS A 199 9.78 -17.02 10.46
C CYS A 199 11.21 -16.78 10.97
N MET A 200 12.21 -16.89 10.09
CA MET A 200 13.60 -16.56 10.41
C MET A 200 13.88 -15.05 10.52
N GLY A 201 12.89 -14.18 10.35
CA GLY A 201 13.04 -12.73 10.49
C GLY A 201 13.76 -12.04 9.32
N LEU A 202 13.80 -12.66 8.13
CA LEU A 202 14.44 -12.04 6.98
C LEU A 202 13.67 -10.78 6.52
N ALA A 203 14.39 -9.82 5.91
CA ALA A 203 13.78 -8.59 5.40
C ALA A 203 12.71 -8.90 4.34
N LYS A 204 11.62 -8.12 4.32
CA LYS A 204 10.48 -8.29 3.38
C LYS A 204 10.91 -8.44 1.93
N ARG A 205 11.92 -7.66 1.48
CA ARG A 205 12.50 -7.74 0.14
C ARG A 205 13.12 -9.11 -0.14
N THR A 206 13.82 -9.68 0.84
CA THR A 206 14.45 -11.01 0.73
C THR A 206 13.41 -12.13 0.70
N ILE A 207 12.36 -12.03 1.54
CA ILE A 207 11.25 -12.99 1.55
C ILE A 207 10.55 -13.00 0.18
N GLU A 208 10.28 -11.82 -0.37
CA GLU A 208 9.67 -11.67 -1.69
C GLU A 208 10.60 -12.23 -2.79
N ALA A 209 11.89 -11.96 -2.71
CA ALA A 209 12.87 -12.52 -3.65
C ALA A 209 12.94 -14.07 -3.57
N ILE A 210 12.87 -14.66 -2.38
CA ILE A 210 12.82 -16.14 -2.20
C ILE A 210 11.54 -16.70 -2.82
N LEU A 211 10.39 -16.05 -2.61
CA LEU A 211 9.10 -16.46 -3.19
C LEU A 211 9.15 -16.56 -4.72
N TYR A 212 9.81 -15.59 -5.38
CA TYR A 212 9.96 -15.56 -6.84
C TYR A 212 11.08 -16.47 -7.35
N ALA A 213 12.14 -16.67 -6.56
CA ALA A 213 13.34 -17.38 -6.97
C ALA A 213 13.23 -18.91 -6.82
N SER A 214 12.61 -19.39 -5.74
CA SER A 214 12.56 -20.82 -5.43
C SER A 214 11.87 -21.69 -6.51
N PRO A 215 10.85 -21.25 -7.27
CA PRO A 215 10.31 -22.03 -8.38
C PRO A 215 11.33 -22.37 -9.48
N MET A 216 12.43 -21.62 -9.55
CA MET A 216 13.45 -21.81 -10.58
C MET A 216 14.59 -22.76 -10.19
N HIS A 217 14.49 -23.42 -9.00
CA HIS A 217 15.56 -24.29 -8.50
C HIS A 217 15.98 -25.37 -9.50
N ASP A 218 15.02 -25.95 -10.20
CA ASP A 218 15.17 -27.06 -11.12
C ASP A 218 15.11 -26.69 -12.62
N VAL A 219 15.13 -25.36 -12.95
CA VAL A 219 15.06 -24.88 -14.34
C VAL A 219 16.11 -25.51 -15.25
N GLY A 220 17.26 -25.90 -14.71
CA GLY A 220 18.36 -26.55 -15.45
C GLY A 220 18.07 -28.00 -15.90
N LYS A 221 17.02 -28.65 -15.43
CA LYS A 221 16.55 -29.95 -15.93
C LYS A 221 16.27 -29.94 -17.43
N ILE A 222 15.97 -28.78 -18.01
CA ILE A 222 15.78 -28.60 -19.44
C ILE A 222 17.04 -29.05 -20.26
N GLY A 223 18.22 -28.94 -19.68
CA GLY A 223 19.49 -29.34 -20.29
C GLY A 223 19.87 -30.81 -20.07
N ILE A 224 19.05 -31.58 -19.33
CA ILE A 224 19.32 -32.99 -19.08
C ILE A 224 18.71 -33.85 -20.20
N PRO A 225 19.48 -34.82 -20.76
CA PRO A 225 18.97 -35.74 -21.80
C PRO A 225 17.77 -36.55 -21.32
N ASP A 226 16.78 -36.76 -22.19
CA ASP A 226 15.55 -37.52 -21.88
C ASP A 226 15.83 -38.93 -21.39
N GLN A 227 16.85 -39.59 -21.96
CA GLN A 227 17.26 -40.95 -21.57
C GLN A 227 17.63 -41.04 -20.08
N ILE A 228 18.08 -39.93 -19.48
CA ILE A 228 18.44 -39.85 -18.06
C ILE A 228 17.30 -39.30 -17.25
N LEU A 229 16.70 -38.20 -17.70
CA LEU A 229 15.63 -37.54 -16.98
C LEU A 229 14.38 -38.41 -16.79
N LEU A 230 14.00 -39.14 -17.85
CA LEU A 230 12.80 -39.99 -17.90
C LEU A 230 13.10 -41.49 -17.67
N LYS A 231 14.30 -41.82 -17.21
CA LYS A 231 14.66 -43.23 -17.00
C LYS A 231 13.79 -43.88 -15.93
N PRO A 232 13.05 -44.96 -16.25
CA PRO A 232 12.30 -45.69 -15.26
C PRO A 232 13.25 -46.48 -14.35
N GLY A 233 13.38 -46.07 -13.10
CA GLY A 233 14.20 -46.76 -12.11
C GLY A 233 15.39 -45.93 -11.58
N LYS A 234 16.36 -46.63 -10.98
CA LYS A 234 17.55 -45.98 -10.40
C LYS A 234 18.55 -45.58 -11.50
N LEU A 235 19.09 -44.38 -11.39
CA LEU A 235 20.18 -43.92 -12.24
C LEU A 235 21.49 -44.59 -11.86
N GLU A 236 22.27 -44.99 -12.88
CA GLU A 236 23.64 -45.47 -12.71
C GLU A 236 24.55 -44.31 -12.24
N PRO A 237 25.73 -44.62 -11.64
CA PRO A 237 26.62 -43.57 -11.12
C PRO A 237 26.99 -42.49 -12.14
N HIS A 238 27.24 -42.87 -13.40
CA HIS A 238 27.55 -41.89 -14.46
C HIS A 238 26.33 -41.06 -14.89
N GLU A 239 25.14 -41.65 -14.92
CA GLU A 239 23.88 -40.96 -15.23
C GLU A 239 23.54 -39.97 -14.10
N MET A 240 23.75 -40.35 -12.85
CA MET A 240 23.59 -39.47 -11.70
C MET A 240 24.52 -38.25 -11.76
N GLN A 241 25.77 -38.41 -12.26
CA GLN A 241 26.68 -37.31 -12.49
C GLN A 241 26.09 -36.31 -13.52
N ILE A 242 25.50 -36.79 -14.60
CA ILE A 242 24.84 -35.96 -15.61
C ILE A 242 23.58 -35.29 -15.02
N MET A 243 22.77 -36.05 -14.28
CA MET A 243 21.58 -35.50 -13.62
C MET A 243 21.95 -34.32 -12.69
N ARG A 244 23.04 -34.43 -11.92
CA ARG A 244 23.50 -33.37 -11.02
C ARG A 244 23.85 -32.06 -11.73
N LEU A 245 24.13 -32.09 -13.04
CA LEU A 245 24.46 -30.90 -13.83
C LEU A 245 23.29 -29.93 -13.93
N HIS A 246 22.02 -30.36 -13.65
CA HIS A 246 20.89 -29.41 -13.66
C HIS A 246 21.12 -28.20 -12.75
N THR A 247 21.82 -28.37 -11.61
CA THR A 247 22.15 -27.30 -10.69
C THR A 247 23.04 -26.22 -11.33
N THR A 248 24.09 -26.66 -12.04
CA THR A 248 25.01 -25.74 -12.71
C THR A 248 24.44 -25.17 -13.99
N ILE A 249 23.69 -25.97 -14.75
CA ILE A 249 22.98 -25.51 -15.95
C ILE A 249 21.95 -24.42 -15.55
N GLY A 250 21.12 -24.67 -14.51
CA GLY A 250 20.15 -23.73 -14.01
C GLY A 250 20.79 -22.42 -13.54
N ALA A 251 21.89 -22.50 -12.81
CA ALA A 251 22.65 -21.32 -12.41
C ALA A 251 23.17 -20.52 -13.61
N GLN A 252 23.73 -21.20 -14.63
CA GLN A 252 24.20 -20.56 -15.86
C GLN A 252 23.06 -19.85 -16.64
N MET A 253 21.88 -20.47 -16.69
CA MET A 253 20.70 -19.87 -17.36
C MET A 253 20.22 -18.58 -16.69
N LEU A 254 20.38 -18.46 -15.36
CA LEU A 254 19.94 -17.31 -14.57
C LEU A 254 21.05 -16.27 -14.37
N GLN A 255 22.30 -16.59 -14.71
CA GLN A 255 23.47 -15.75 -14.48
C GLN A 255 23.42 -14.42 -15.23
N GLY A 256 24.03 -13.38 -14.63
CA GLY A 256 24.22 -12.08 -15.28
C GLY A 256 23.00 -11.13 -15.21
N SER A 257 21.91 -11.52 -14.55
CA SER A 257 20.76 -10.66 -14.35
C SER A 257 21.05 -9.53 -13.35
N ALA A 258 20.48 -8.32 -13.60
CA ALA A 258 20.44 -7.23 -12.64
C ALA A 258 19.31 -7.38 -11.61
N VAL A 259 18.34 -8.27 -11.87
CA VAL A 259 17.12 -8.44 -11.08
C VAL A 259 17.39 -9.31 -9.84
N ASP A 260 17.05 -8.83 -8.66
CA ASP A 260 17.41 -9.47 -7.39
C ASP A 260 16.91 -10.91 -7.26
N PHE A 261 15.67 -11.20 -7.64
CA PHE A 261 15.14 -12.55 -7.53
C PHE A 261 15.77 -13.54 -8.55
N LEU A 262 16.24 -13.05 -9.71
CA LEU A 262 16.98 -13.91 -10.66
C LEU A 262 18.39 -14.20 -10.16
N LYS A 263 19.08 -13.24 -9.53
CA LYS A 263 20.35 -13.49 -8.83
C LYS A 263 20.18 -14.52 -7.71
N LEU A 264 19.09 -14.40 -6.97
CA LEU A 264 18.79 -15.36 -5.91
C LEU A 264 18.42 -16.74 -6.49
N GLY A 265 17.73 -16.77 -7.63
CA GLY A 265 17.42 -17.97 -8.40
C GLY A 265 18.69 -18.71 -8.86
N GLU A 266 19.69 -17.98 -9.35
CA GLU A 266 21.02 -18.53 -9.67
C GLU A 266 21.63 -19.22 -8.44
N ILE A 267 21.62 -18.56 -7.28
CA ILE A 267 22.14 -19.11 -6.02
C ILE A 267 21.34 -20.35 -5.61
N ILE A 268 20.01 -20.29 -5.66
CA ILE A 268 19.15 -21.42 -5.29
C ILE A 268 19.36 -22.60 -6.23
N ALA A 269 19.35 -22.40 -7.54
CA ALA A 269 19.59 -23.45 -8.51
C ALA A 269 20.91 -24.15 -8.25
N LEU A 270 21.96 -23.40 -7.90
CA LEU A 270 23.30 -23.95 -7.65
C LEU A 270 23.39 -24.67 -6.31
N THR A 271 22.56 -24.37 -5.29
CA THR A 271 22.83 -24.76 -3.90
C THR A 271 21.71 -25.51 -3.19
N HIS A 272 20.56 -25.72 -3.81
CA HIS A 272 19.42 -26.39 -3.16
C HIS A 272 19.67 -27.90 -2.90
N HIS A 273 20.66 -28.49 -3.52
CA HIS A 273 21.12 -29.87 -3.27
C HIS A 273 22.40 -29.96 -2.44
N GLU A 274 22.94 -28.84 -1.97
CA GLU A 274 24.00 -28.89 -0.97
C GLU A 274 23.41 -29.36 0.37
N LYS A 275 24.23 -30.10 1.13
CA LYS A 275 23.83 -30.65 2.42
C LYS A 275 24.68 -30.09 3.54
N TRP A 276 24.10 -29.87 4.68
CA TRP A 276 24.76 -29.25 5.83
C TRP A 276 26.07 -29.97 6.22
N ASP A 277 26.13 -31.32 6.08
CA ASP A 277 27.28 -32.14 6.36
C ASP A 277 28.34 -32.13 5.24
N GLY A 278 28.13 -31.42 4.16
CA GLY A 278 29.06 -31.32 3.01
C GLY A 278 29.00 -32.52 2.04
N THR A 279 28.06 -33.44 2.21
CA THR A 279 27.87 -34.60 1.28
C THR A 279 26.99 -34.25 0.08
N GLY A 280 26.55 -33.00 -0.03
CA GLY A 280 25.74 -32.49 -1.12
C GLY A 280 26.51 -32.24 -2.42
N TYR A 281 25.82 -31.60 -3.38
CA TYR A 281 26.39 -31.23 -4.68
C TYR A 281 25.83 -29.90 -5.17
N PRO A 282 26.46 -29.21 -6.13
CA PRO A 282 27.61 -29.64 -6.97
C PRO A 282 28.98 -29.33 -6.34
N ARG A 283 29.07 -28.47 -5.32
CA ARG A 283 30.33 -27.95 -4.75
C ARG A 283 30.75 -28.67 -3.45
N GLY A 284 29.83 -29.39 -2.81
CA GLY A 284 30.07 -30.01 -1.49
C GLY A 284 30.28 -28.98 -0.40
N LEU A 285 29.50 -27.90 -0.44
CA LEU A 285 29.52 -26.85 0.59
C LEU A 285 29.00 -27.42 1.91
N ALA A 286 29.65 -27.06 3.03
CA ALA A 286 29.28 -27.56 4.35
C ALA A 286 28.93 -26.39 5.30
N GLY A 287 27.95 -26.61 6.17
CA GLY A 287 27.56 -25.69 7.23
C GLY A 287 27.17 -24.30 6.72
N ALA A 288 27.63 -23.27 7.38
CA ALA A 288 27.32 -21.88 7.06
C ALA A 288 27.89 -21.38 5.72
N LYS A 289 28.64 -22.19 4.98
CA LYS A 289 29.07 -21.86 3.61
C LYS A 289 27.95 -22.03 2.59
N ILE A 290 26.90 -22.77 2.92
CA ILE A 290 25.72 -22.92 2.06
C ILE A 290 24.89 -21.65 2.17
N PRO A 291 24.57 -20.96 1.05
CA PRO A 291 23.67 -19.81 1.08
C PRO A 291 22.33 -20.15 1.71
N LEU A 292 21.86 -19.32 2.61
CA LEU A 292 20.62 -19.56 3.39
C LEU A 292 19.40 -19.80 2.49
N ALA A 293 19.29 -19.11 1.36
CA ALA A 293 18.21 -19.31 0.41
C ALA A 293 18.18 -20.73 -0.18
N GLY A 294 19.36 -21.30 -0.45
CA GLY A 294 19.50 -22.71 -0.84
C GLY A 294 19.04 -23.67 0.26
N CYS A 295 19.44 -23.40 1.52
CA CYS A 295 19.01 -24.21 2.67
C CYS A 295 17.49 -24.17 2.87
N ILE A 296 16.88 -23.00 2.73
CA ILE A 296 15.41 -22.81 2.87
C ILE A 296 14.70 -23.55 1.73
N THR A 297 15.19 -23.44 0.50
CA THR A 297 14.58 -24.11 -0.65
C THR A 297 14.73 -25.64 -0.54
N ALA A 298 15.88 -26.14 -0.08
CA ALA A 298 16.13 -27.58 0.10
C ALA A 298 15.12 -28.25 1.05
N ILE A 299 14.80 -27.64 2.20
CA ILE A 299 13.82 -28.21 3.14
C ILE A 299 12.40 -28.18 2.56
N ALA A 300 12.05 -27.09 1.85
CA ALA A 300 10.74 -26.93 1.22
C ALA A 300 10.52 -27.96 0.11
N ASP A 301 11.51 -28.14 -0.76
CA ASP A 301 11.50 -29.11 -1.85
C ASP A 301 11.40 -30.54 -1.33
N VAL A 302 12.29 -30.93 -0.42
CA VAL A 302 12.28 -32.30 0.15
C VAL A 302 10.94 -32.57 0.88
N PHE A 303 10.40 -31.64 1.66
CA PHE A 303 9.11 -31.84 2.34
C PHE A 303 7.98 -32.03 1.34
N ASP A 304 7.90 -31.19 0.30
CA ASP A 304 6.89 -31.34 -0.74
C ASP A 304 7.03 -32.66 -1.49
N ALA A 305 8.24 -33.02 -1.89
CA ALA A 305 8.54 -34.30 -2.56
C ALA A 305 8.17 -35.52 -1.71
N LEU A 306 8.30 -35.46 -0.39
CA LEU A 306 7.92 -36.54 0.51
C LEU A 306 6.40 -36.66 0.67
N THR A 307 5.65 -35.56 0.60
CA THR A 307 4.23 -35.50 0.90
C THR A 307 3.33 -35.43 -0.33
N THR A 308 3.90 -35.36 -1.52
CA THR A 308 3.17 -35.34 -2.81
C THR A 308 3.22 -36.72 -3.48
N ARG A 309 2.12 -37.09 -4.14
CA ARG A 309 2.04 -38.32 -4.93
C ARG A 309 2.89 -38.20 -6.17
N ARG A 310 3.77 -39.18 -6.42
CA ARG A 310 4.54 -39.31 -7.65
C ARG A 310 4.17 -40.62 -8.36
N PRO A 311 4.27 -40.74 -9.68
CA PRO A 311 3.80 -41.88 -10.44
C PRO A 311 4.35 -43.22 -9.96
N TYR A 312 5.57 -43.23 -9.40
CA TYR A 312 6.26 -44.42 -8.94
C TYR A 312 6.34 -44.55 -7.42
N LYS A 313 5.70 -43.63 -6.65
CA LYS A 313 5.80 -43.60 -5.20
C LYS A 313 4.61 -42.98 -4.53
N GLU A 314 3.95 -43.75 -3.67
CA GLU A 314 2.91 -43.20 -2.81
C GLU A 314 3.49 -42.18 -1.81
N PRO A 315 2.76 -41.08 -1.51
CA PRO A 315 3.24 -40.08 -0.57
C PRO A 315 3.41 -40.65 0.83
N PHE A 316 4.43 -40.21 1.53
CA PHE A 316 4.51 -40.48 2.97
C PHE A 316 3.43 -39.72 3.73
N THR A 317 3.06 -40.23 4.90
CA THR A 317 2.22 -39.45 5.83
C THR A 317 3.00 -38.21 6.28
N VAL A 318 2.27 -37.17 6.65
CA VAL A 318 2.87 -35.92 7.13
C VAL A 318 3.80 -36.17 8.32
N GLU A 319 3.39 -37.03 9.23
CA GLU A 319 4.17 -37.41 10.43
C GLU A 319 5.50 -38.04 10.05
N LYS A 320 5.49 -38.91 9.05
CA LYS A 320 6.69 -39.55 8.55
C LYS A 320 7.61 -38.56 7.83
N ALA A 321 7.04 -37.65 7.03
CA ALA A 321 7.81 -36.59 6.37
C ALA A 321 8.46 -35.66 7.41
N PHE A 322 7.74 -35.28 8.45
CA PHE A 322 8.28 -34.49 9.55
C PHE A 322 9.39 -35.25 10.31
N ALA A 323 9.25 -36.53 10.53
CA ALA A 323 10.33 -37.36 11.15
C ALA A 323 11.60 -37.32 10.30
N ILE A 324 11.48 -37.50 8.97
CA ILE A 324 12.63 -37.49 8.04
C ILE A 324 13.30 -36.09 8.07
N VAL A 325 12.54 -35.00 8.02
CA VAL A 325 13.07 -33.64 8.09
C VAL A 325 13.82 -33.41 9.42
N ARG A 326 13.25 -33.87 10.53
CA ARG A 326 13.85 -33.73 11.87
C ARG A 326 15.15 -34.54 11.99
N GLU A 327 15.19 -35.76 11.48
CA GLU A 327 16.38 -36.62 11.45
C GLU A 327 17.51 -36.07 10.56
N GLY A 328 17.12 -35.27 9.55
CA GLY A 328 18.03 -34.53 8.66
C GLY A 328 18.68 -33.30 9.24
N ARG A 329 18.27 -32.83 10.45
CA ARG A 329 18.87 -31.70 11.13
C ARG A 329 20.35 -31.87 11.34
N GLU A 330 21.16 -30.87 11.02
CA GLU A 330 22.63 -30.91 11.06
C GLU A 330 23.32 -31.93 10.12
N LYS A 331 22.55 -32.65 9.32
CA LYS A 331 23.05 -33.56 8.28
C LYS A 331 22.70 -33.06 6.89
N HIS A 332 21.46 -33.20 6.53
CA HIS A 332 20.94 -32.70 5.26
C HIS A 332 20.61 -31.20 5.36
N PHE A 333 19.95 -30.79 6.44
CA PHE A 333 19.35 -29.46 6.56
C PHE A 333 20.07 -28.57 7.58
N HIS A 334 20.03 -27.25 7.29
CA HIS A 334 20.50 -26.23 8.20
C HIS A 334 19.68 -26.28 9.50
N PRO A 335 20.32 -26.32 10.70
CA PRO A 335 19.60 -26.50 11.97
C PRO A 335 18.56 -25.43 12.25
N GLU A 336 18.90 -24.14 12.07
CA GLU A 336 17.96 -23.04 12.33
C GLU A 336 16.79 -23.01 11.31
N VAL A 337 17.03 -23.47 10.07
CA VAL A 337 15.96 -23.60 9.07
C VAL A 337 14.98 -24.70 9.47
N VAL A 338 15.48 -25.82 10.00
CA VAL A 338 14.63 -26.89 10.54
C VAL A 338 13.82 -26.37 11.74
N ASP A 339 14.47 -25.67 12.66
CA ASP A 339 13.81 -25.12 13.85
C ASP A 339 12.70 -24.11 13.45
N ALA A 340 12.97 -23.22 12.50
CA ALA A 340 12.00 -22.30 11.93
C ALA A 340 10.83 -23.03 11.24
N PHE A 341 11.12 -24.06 10.44
CA PHE A 341 10.13 -24.88 9.75
C PHE A 341 9.16 -25.54 10.74
N PHE A 342 9.67 -26.10 11.83
CA PHE A 342 8.83 -26.74 12.84
C PHE A 342 8.06 -25.75 13.72
N SER A 343 8.50 -24.51 13.86
CA SER A 343 7.75 -23.49 14.60
C SER A 343 6.48 -22.99 13.87
N ILE A 344 6.36 -23.27 12.56
CA ILE A 344 5.25 -22.83 11.70
C ILE A 344 4.50 -24.00 11.03
N THR A 345 4.51 -25.19 11.65
CA THR A 345 3.92 -26.42 11.07
C THR A 345 2.46 -26.24 10.65
N ASP A 346 1.64 -25.52 11.42
CA ASP A 346 0.23 -25.27 11.08
C ASP A 346 0.09 -24.46 9.77
N GLU A 347 1.00 -23.54 9.52
CA GLU A 347 1.01 -22.75 8.29
C GLU A 347 1.49 -23.59 7.10
N ILE A 348 2.51 -24.42 7.28
CA ILE A 348 2.97 -25.39 6.29
C ILE A 348 1.83 -26.32 5.88
N LEU A 349 1.09 -26.84 6.84
CA LEU A 349 -0.03 -27.74 6.56
C LEU A 349 -1.19 -27.05 5.85
N ARG A 350 -1.49 -25.78 6.19
CA ARG A 350 -2.48 -24.98 5.46
C ARG A 350 -2.07 -24.77 3.99
N ILE A 351 -0.82 -24.39 3.73
CA ILE A 351 -0.31 -24.23 2.36
C ILE A 351 -0.45 -25.54 1.57
N ARG A 352 -0.20 -26.67 2.21
CA ARG A 352 -0.34 -27.99 1.58
C ARG A 352 -1.79 -28.28 1.18
N GLN A 353 -2.77 -27.93 2.04
CA GLN A 353 -4.19 -28.15 1.79
C GLN A 353 -4.77 -27.20 0.72
N ASP A 354 -4.38 -25.94 0.74
CA ASP A 354 -4.90 -24.90 -0.17
C ASP A 354 -4.51 -25.11 -1.65
N ASN A 355 -3.49 -25.94 -1.91
CA ASN A 355 -2.96 -26.17 -3.26
C ASN A 355 -3.02 -27.67 -3.59
N GLY A 356 -4.16 -28.33 -3.29
CA GLY A 356 -4.38 -29.71 -3.65
C GLY A 356 -4.32 -29.98 -5.16
N ASP A 357 -3.94 -31.18 -5.53
CA ASP A 357 -3.62 -31.63 -6.89
C ASP A 357 -4.80 -31.63 -7.90
N GLU A 358 -5.97 -31.08 -7.56
CA GLU A 358 -7.20 -31.24 -8.33
C GLU A 358 -7.25 -30.47 -9.68
N GLU A 359 -6.49 -29.40 -9.87
CA GLU A 359 -6.56 -28.61 -11.11
C GLU A 359 -5.72 -29.12 -12.30
N GLU A 360 -4.83 -30.10 -12.09
CA GLU A 360 -3.89 -30.56 -13.14
C GLU A 360 -4.39 -31.73 -14.02
N SER A 361 -5.47 -32.39 -13.62
CA SER A 361 -5.94 -33.58 -14.36
C SER A 361 -6.45 -33.30 -15.79
N SER A 362 -6.73 -32.05 -16.15
CA SER A 362 -7.34 -31.73 -17.45
C SER A 362 -6.31 -31.60 -18.60
N LEU A 363 -5.14 -31.02 -18.36
CA LEU A 363 -4.11 -30.89 -19.42
C LEU A 363 -3.36 -32.20 -19.68
N PHE A 364 -3.09 -32.96 -18.63
CA PHE A 364 -2.46 -34.27 -18.73
C PHE A 364 -3.35 -35.31 -19.40
N ARG A 365 -4.69 -35.21 -19.24
CA ARG A 365 -5.65 -36.02 -19.99
C ARG A 365 -5.64 -35.70 -21.48
N LEU A 366 -5.49 -34.45 -21.87
CA LEU A 366 -5.44 -34.06 -23.29
C LEU A 366 -4.22 -34.57 -24.02
N THR A 367 -3.03 -34.61 -23.39
CA THR A 367 -1.81 -35.14 -23.99
C THR A 367 -1.83 -36.66 -24.09
N ARG A 368 -2.44 -37.39 -23.16
CA ARG A 368 -2.64 -38.84 -23.22
C ARG A 368 -3.67 -39.26 -24.30
N MET A 369 -4.68 -38.41 -24.53
CA MET A 369 -5.66 -38.64 -25.61
C MET A 369 -5.09 -38.37 -27.01
N ALA A 370 -4.12 -37.46 -27.11
CA ALA A 370 -3.44 -37.15 -28.39
C ALA A 370 -2.33 -38.16 -28.77
N GLY A 371 -1.86 -38.99 -27.82
CA GLY A 371 -0.74 -39.91 -27.99
C GLY A 371 -1.07 -41.39 -28.27
N ASN A 372 -2.35 -41.74 -28.45
CA ASN A 372 -2.74 -43.09 -28.80
C ASN A 372 -3.25 -43.12 -30.26
N PRO A 373 -2.42 -43.31 -31.27
CA PRO A 373 -2.90 -43.72 -32.58
C PRO A 373 -3.39 -45.19 -32.45
N THR A 374 -4.67 -45.40 -32.55
CA THR A 374 -5.31 -46.69 -32.74
C THR A 374 -4.55 -47.42 -33.86
N SER A 375 -3.84 -48.45 -33.51
CA SER A 375 -3.40 -49.47 -34.50
C SER A 375 -4.56 -50.34 -34.86
N PRO A 376 -4.68 -50.77 -36.14
CA PRO A 376 -5.80 -51.49 -36.70
C PRO A 376 -5.95 -52.90 -36.17
#